data_c1808cf1284ef05e2edfad6ff7ce9b2c
#
_entry.id   c1808cf1284ef05e2edfad6ff7ce9b2c
#
_cell.length_a   1.000
_cell.length_b   1.000
_cell.length_c   1.000
_cell.angle_alpha   90.00
_cell.angle_beta   90.00
_cell.angle_gamma   90.00
#
_symmetry.space_group_name_H-M   'P 1'
#
loop_
_entity.id
_entity.type
_entity.pdbx_description
1 polymer ?
#
loop_
_entity_poly.entity_id
_entity_poly.type
_entity_poly.pdbx_seq_one_letter_code
_entity_poly.pdbx_strand_id
1 'polypeptide(L)'
;RCRTTVGRALLWNIVPEGLGYDMINRPMVKKAISQVINQCYRAVGLKQTCIFADQLMYTGYEYSTKSGSSIGVNDFEIPDAKTELIEKADAEVVEIERQYSAGLVTQGEKYNKVIDIWSRTNEQVAKAMMSNLSSEIVINRDGEEEKQDSFNSVYMYADSGARGSPAQIRQLAGMRGLMAKPDGSIIETPITANFREGLNVLQYFISTHGARKGLADTALKTANSGYLTRRLVDVAQDVVVVEEDCGTERGLLMTPVIDGGDIIESLADRVLGRIIAADVVKPGSDEVLVPAGTLVDELWTLKIEE
;
A
#
# COMPACT_ATOMS: atom_id res chain seq x y z
N ARG A 1 26.66 -10.56 20.73
CA ARG A 1 27.09 -9.97 19.45
C ARG A 1 26.05 -10.33 18.39
N CYS A 2 25.51 -9.33 17.67
CA CYS A 2 24.58 -9.54 16.57
C CYS A 2 25.16 -8.92 15.28
N ARG A 3 24.71 -9.43 14.13
CA ARG A 3 25.02 -8.86 12.82
C ARG A 3 24.10 -7.67 12.62
N THR A 4 24.67 -6.51 12.28
CA THR A 4 23.92 -5.27 12.13
C THR A 4 24.56 -4.34 11.08
N THR A 5 23.93 -3.21 10.80
CA THR A 5 24.43 -2.16 9.90
C THR A 5 24.68 -0.87 10.67
N VAL A 6 25.52 0.02 10.11
CA VAL A 6 25.80 1.33 10.70
C VAL A 6 24.53 2.16 10.91
N GLY A 7 23.62 2.16 9.93
CA GLY A 7 22.35 2.90 10.04
C GLY A 7 21.48 2.43 11.21
N ARG A 8 21.42 1.12 11.47
CA ARG A 8 20.69 0.57 12.63
C ARG A 8 21.35 0.93 13.96
N ALA A 9 22.68 0.95 14.00
CA ALA A 9 23.41 1.39 15.19
C ALA A 9 23.20 2.89 15.49
N LEU A 10 23.16 3.73 14.44
CA LEU A 10 22.83 5.15 14.59
C LEU A 10 21.40 5.36 15.07
N LEU A 11 20.46 4.60 14.53
CA LEU A 11 19.06 4.65 14.97
C LEU A 11 18.90 4.21 16.42
N TRP A 12 19.68 3.23 16.89
CA TRP A 12 19.65 2.79 18.28
C TRP A 12 19.95 3.88 19.29
N ASN A 13 20.79 4.85 18.94
CA ASN A 13 21.17 5.94 19.84
C ASN A 13 19.99 6.85 20.25
N ILE A 14 18.92 6.86 19.46
CA ILE A 14 17.73 7.69 19.73
C ILE A 14 16.58 6.90 20.33
N VAL A 15 16.71 5.56 20.41
CA VAL A 15 15.65 4.70 20.96
C VAL A 15 15.62 4.82 22.48
N PRO A 16 14.45 5.03 23.09
CA PRO A 16 14.34 5.12 24.54
C PRO A 16 14.63 3.79 25.22
N GLU A 17 15.14 3.85 26.44
CA GLU A 17 15.35 2.67 27.28
C GLU A 17 14.01 1.93 27.52
N GLY A 18 14.05 0.61 27.39
CA GLY A 18 12.84 -0.24 27.52
C GLY A 18 12.43 -0.96 26.24
N LEU A 19 13.04 -0.62 25.10
CA LEU A 19 12.85 -1.33 23.83
C LEU A 19 14.02 -2.27 23.54
N GLY A 20 13.73 -3.44 22.96
CA GLY A 20 14.76 -4.40 22.53
C GLY A 20 15.42 -4.00 21.21
N TYR A 21 16.73 -4.26 21.09
CA TYR A 21 17.47 -3.99 19.84
C TYR A 21 16.94 -4.76 18.63
N ASP A 22 16.40 -5.95 18.83
CA ASP A 22 15.87 -6.81 17.75
C ASP A 22 14.77 -6.16 16.95
N MET A 23 14.03 -5.25 17.55
CA MET A 23 12.98 -4.49 16.90
C MET A 23 13.47 -3.56 15.80
N ILE A 24 14.71 -3.08 15.93
CA ILE A 24 15.35 -2.13 15.00
C ILE A 24 16.32 -2.86 14.08
N ASN A 25 16.77 -4.06 14.45
CA ASN A 25 17.73 -4.83 13.66
C ASN A 25 17.10 -5.50 12.41
N ARG A 26 16.29 -4.76 11.71
CA ARG A 26 15.63 -5.14 10.46
C ARG A 26 15.56 -3.95 9.50
N PRO A 27 15.23 -4.13 8.22
CA PRO A 27 14.98 -3.00 7.31
C PRO A 27 13.84 -2.12 7.85
N MET A 28 14.14 -0.83 8.07
CA MET A 28 13.22 0.12 8.70
C MET A 28 12.41 0.87 7.64
N VAL A 29 11.50 0.14 6.98
CA VAL A 29 10.50 0.71 6.07
C VAL A 29 9.37 1.38 6.86
N LYS A 30 8.55 2.19 6.21
CA LYS A 30 7.43 2.93 6.82
C LYS A 30 6.57 2.07 7.77
N LYS A 31 6.21 0.86 7.37
CA LYS A 31 5.41 -0.07 8.19
C LYS A 31 6.16 -0.52 9.45
N ALA A 32 7.47 -0.81 9.32
CA ALA A 32 8.30 -1.20 10.46
C ALA A 32 8.47 -0.05 11.46
N ILE A 33 8.66 1.18 10.99
CA ILE A 33 8.72 2.38 11.84
C ILE A 33 7.42 2.57 12.62
N SER A 34 6.27 2.43 11.96
CA SER A 34 4.96 2.52 12.63
C SER A 34 4.81 1.49 13.74
N GLN A 35 5.27 0.26 13.52
CA GLN A 35 5.27 -0.79 14.55
C GLN A 35 6.18 -0.44 15.74
N VAL A 36 7.38 0.09 15.49
CA VAL A 36 8.30 0.51 16.55
C VAL A 36 7.71 1.65 17.38
N ILE A 37 7.08 2.64 16.74
CA ILE A 37 6.42 3.75 17.45
C ILE A 37 5.28 3.23 18.34
N ASN A 38 4.46 2.30 17.83
CA ASN A 38 3.37 1.70 18.61
C ASN A 38 3.89 0.94 19.83
N GLN A 39 4.92 0.12 19.65
CA GLN A 39 5.55 -0.62 20.75
C GLN A 39 6.26 0.31 21.74
N CYS A 40 6.89 1.39 21.26
CA CYS A 40 7.44 2.43 22.10
C CYS A 40 6.36 3.06 22.99
N TYR A 41 5.21 3.42 22.42
CA TYR A 41 4.08 3.96 23.18
C TYR A 41 3.62 3.03 24.30
N ARG A 42 3.55 1.73 24.02
CA ARG A 42 3.13 0.72 25.02
C ARG A 42 4.17 0.46 26.10
N ALA A 43 5.45 0.50 25.75
CA ALA A 43 6.54 0.20 26.70
C ALA A 43 6.91 1.39 27.58
N VAL A 44 6.99 2.60 27.03
CA VAL A 44 7.57 3.78 27.72
C VAL A 44 6.57 4.95 27.86
N GLY A 45 5.38 4.85 27.30
CA GLY A 45 4.32 5.84 27.41
C GLY A 45 4.42 7.01 26.45
N LEU A 46 3.42 7.90 26.48
CA LEU A 46 3.21 8.96 25.50
C LEU A 46 4.38 9.95 25.38
N LYS A 47 4.88 10.46 26.49
CA LYS A 47 5.93 11.51 26.50
C LYS A 47 7.20 11.05 25.79
N GLN A 48 7.70 9.87 26.14
CA GLN A 48 8.93 9.33 25.55
C GLN A 48 8.74 8.97 24.07
N THR A 49 7.54 8.51 23.70
CA THR A 49 7.21 8.23 22.31
C THR A 49 7.20 9.49 21.46
N CYS A 50 6.66 10.61 21.95
CA CYS A 50 6.72 11.89 21.25
C CYS A 50 8.17 12.36 21.04
N ILE A 51 9.01 12.29 22.09
CA ILE A 51 10.42 12.64 21.99
C ILE A 51 11.14 11.75 20.97
N PHE A 52 10.89 10.44 21.02
CA PHE A 52 11.46 9.49 20.07
C PHE A 52 11.03 9.79 18.63
N ALA A 53 9.75 10.09 18.39
CA ALA A 53 9.23 10.43 17.07
C ALA A 53 9.91 11.70 16.50
N ASP A 54 10.08 12.73 17.32
CA ASP A 54 10.79 13.95 16.94
C ASP A 54 12.27 13.68 16.60
N GLN A 55 12.95 12.93 17.45
CA GLN A 55 14.36 12.56 17.21
C GLN A 55 14.51 11.71 15.95
N LEU A 56 13.58 10.78 15.69
CA LEU A 56 13.54 9.96 14.49
C LEU A 56 13.39 10.82 13.24
N MET A 57 12.49 11.79 13.27
CA MET A 57 12.26 12.72 12.17
C MET A 57 13.51 13.55 11.87
N TYR A 58 14.12 14.16 12.88
CA TYR A 58 15.33 14.98 12.69
C TYR A 58 16.54 14.15 12.24
N THR A 59 16.73 12.97 12.80
CA THR A 59 17.77 12.02 12.35
C THR A 59 17.55 11.62 10.89
N GLY A 60 16.31 11.34 10.51
CA GLY A 60 15.95 11.04 9.12
C GLY A 60 16.30 12.20 8.18
N TYR A 61 15.96 13.43 8.51
CA TYR A 61 16.30 14.61 7.70
C TYR A 61 17.81 14.83 7.60
N GLU A 62 18.52 14.70 8.70
CA GLU A 62 19.99 14.89 8.74
C GLU A 62 20.70 13.89 7.81
N TYR A 63 20.39 12.60 7.96
CA TYR A 63 21.05 11.58 7.15
C TYR A 63 20.55 11.53 5.70
N SER A 64 19.30 11.87 5.44
CA SER A 64 18.80 12.06 4.07
C SER A 64 19.56 13.19 3.36
N THR A 65 19.82 14.30 4.05
CA THR A 65 20.61 15.41 3.51
C THR A 65 22.07 15.00 3.28
N LYS A 66 22.67 14.28 4.22
CA LYS A 66 24.07 13.80 4.11
C LYS A 66 24.25 12.76 3.00
N SER A 67 23.23 11.97 2.71
CA SER A 67 23.30 10.95 1.65
C SER A 67 23.43 11.54 0.24
N GLY A 68 22.97 12.79 0.04
CA GLY A 68 22.99 13.45 -1.26
C GLY A 68 22.15 12.74 -2.33
N SER A 69 21.16 11.93 -1.94
CA SER A 69 20.29 11.21 -2.88
C SER A 69 19.55 12.17 -3.80
N SER A 70 19.59 11.91 -5.09
CA SER A 70 18.83 12.64 -6.10
C SER A 70 18.23 11.68 -7.12
N ILE A 71 17.28 12.16 -7.92
CA ILE A 71 16.62 11.38 -8.97
C ILE A 71 16.89 12.04 -10.31
N GLY A 72 17.44 11.26 -11.24
CA GLY A 72 17.59 11.63 -12.64
C GLY A 72 16.63 10.84 -13.53
N VAL A 73 16.49 11.27 -14.78
CA VAL A 73 15.67 10.55 -15.78
C VAL A 73 16.22 9.14 -16.04
N ASN A 74 17.54 8.97 -15.96
CA ASN A 74 18.19 7.69 -16.21
C ASN A 74 17.96 6.65 -15.11
N ASP A 75 17.59 7.08 -13.90
CA ASP A 75 17.30 6.18 -12.78
C ASP A 75 15.99 5.40 -12.97
N PHE A 76 15.16 5.82 -13.93
CA PHE A 76 13.95 5.11 -14.35
C PHE A 76 14.29 4.09 -15.44
N GLU A 77 14.85 2.97 -15.06
CA GLU A 77 15.22 1.93 -15.99
C GLU A 77 14.01 1.23 -16.60
N ILE A 78 14.00 1.12 -17.93
CA ILE A 78 12.94 0.43 -18.67
C ILE A 78 13.34 -1.04 -18.78
N PRO A 79 12.50 -1.99 -18.39
CA PRO A 79 12.86 -3.41 -18.47
C PRO A 79 12.94 -3.88 -19.93
N ASP A 80 13.98 -4.61 -20.29
CA ASP A 80 14.18 -5.15 -21.64
C ASP A 80 13.04 -6.09 -22.06
N ALA A 81 12.48 -6.83 -21.09
CA ALA A 81 11.35 -7.73 -21.31
C ALA A 81 10.04 -7.01 -21.73
N LYS A 82 9.96 -5.67 -21.61
CA LYS A 82 8.74 -4.90 -21.93
C LYS A 82 8.28 -5.15 -23.36
N THR A 83 9.19 -5.05 -24.33
CA THR A 83 8.86 -5.17 -25.75
C THR A 83 8.29 -6.54 -26.06
N GLU A 84 8.91 -7.60 -25.58
CA GLU A 84 8.45 -8.98 -25.78
C GLU A 84 7.08 -9.23 -25.14
N LEU A 85 6.84 -8.70 -23.96
CA LEU A 85 5.55 -8.83 -23.26
C LEU A 85 4.42 -8.10 -24.00
N ILE A 86 4.70 -6.93 -24.56
CA ILE A 86 3.73 -6.17 -25.36
C ILE A 86 3.43 -6.89 -26.68
N GLU A 87 4.45 -7.37 -27.39
CA GLU A 87 4.24 -8.11 -28.65
C GLU A 87 3.41 -9.39 -28.47
N LYS A 88 3.63 -10.11 -27.37
CA LYS A 88 2.80 -11.28 -27.02
C LYS A 88 1.35 -10.88 -26.77
N ALA A 89 1.12 -9.81 -26.03
CA ALA A 89 -0.21 -9.31 -25.73
C ALA A 89 -0.93 -8.85 -27.01
N ASP A 90 -0.25 -8.13 -27.90
CA ASP A 90 -0.80 -7.70 -29.18
C ASP A 90 -1.19 -8.91 -30.03
N ALA A 91 -0.37 -9.96 -30.08
CA ALA A 91 -0.70 -11.19 -30.81
C ALA A 91 -1.95 -11.89 -30.25
N GLU A 92 -2.10 -11.95 -28.91
CA GLU A 92 -3.31 -12.49 -28.27
C GLU A 92 -4.55 -11.64 -28.59
N VAL A 93 -4.44 -10.32 -28.59
CA VAL A 93 -5.53 -9.40 -28.93
C VAL A 93 -5.96 -9.58 -30.38
N VAL A 94 -5.01 -9.67 -31.33
CA VAL A 94 -5.31 -9.92 -32.76
C VAL A 94 -6.07 -11.25 -32.93
N GLU A 95 -5.72 -12.29 -32.20
CA GLU A 95 -6.43 -13.56 -32.24
C GLU A 95 -7.89 -13.43 -31.75
N ILE A 96 -8.11 -12.67 -30.67
CA ILE A 96 -9.45 -12.39 -30.15
C ILE A 96 -10.26 -11.57 -31.18
N GLU A 97 -9.65 -10.60 -31.84
CA GLU A 97 -10.30 -9.83 -32.92
C GLU A 97 -10.70 -10.71 -34.12
N ARG A 98 -9.85 -11.68 -34.47
CA ARG A 98 -10.14 -12.66 -35.50
C ARG A 98 -11.32 -13.53 -35.12
N GLN A 99 -11.39 -14.01 -33.89
CA GLN A 99 -12.52 -14.80 -33.36
C GLN A 99 -13.83 -13.99 -33.37
N TYR A 100 -13.76 -12.72 -32.99
CA TYR A 100 -14.91 -11.83 -33.05
C TYR A 100 -15.38 -11.61 -34.49
N SER A 101 -14.47 -11.37 -35.44
CA SER A 101 -14.80 -11.22 -36.86
C SER A 101 -15.37 -12.48 -37.49
N ALA A 102 -15.00 -13.65 -36.94
CA ALA A 102 -15.55 -14.95 -37.35
C ALA A 102 -16.92 -15.26 -36.68
N GLY A 103 -17.41 -14.37 -35.79
CA GLY A 103 -18.69 -14.55 -35.09
C GLY A 103 -18.65 -15.58 -33.95
N LEU A 104 -17.46 -16.00 -33.49
CA LEU A 104 -17.27 -16.97 -32.41
C LEU A 104 -17.40 -16.36 -31.02
N VAL A 105 -17.24 -15.06 -30.90
CA VAL A 105 -17.21 -14.31 -29.63
C VAL A 105 -18.12 -13.09 -29.75
N THR A 106 -18.85 -12.79 -28.69
CA THR A 106 -19.69 -11.57 -28.62
C THR A 106 -18.82 -10.33 -28.34
N GLN A 107 -19.39 -9.14 -28.63
CA GLN A 107 -18.68 -7.87 -28.37
C GLN A 107 -18.31 -7.70 -26.88
N GLY A 108 -19.19 -8.09 -25.96
CA GLY A 108 -18.94 -8.01 -24.53
C GLY A 108 -17.83 -8.96 -24.08
N GLU A 109 -17.80 -10.18 -24.64
CA GLU A 109 -16.73 -11.14 -24.36
C GLU A 109 -15.38 -10.69 -24.93
N LYS A 110 -15.36 -10.14 -26.17
CA LYS A 110 -14.16 -9.51 -26.75
C LYS A 110 -13.63 -8.43 -25.80
N TYR A 111 -14.49 -7.49 -25.40
CA TYR A 111 -14.13 -6.40 -24.52
C TYR A 111 -13.50 -6.89 -23.21
N ASN A 112 -14.14 -7.84 -22.52
CA ASN A 112 -13.63 -8.38 -21.27
C ASN A 112 -12.30 -9.10 -21.44
N LYS A 113 -12.14 -9.92 -22.49
CA LYS A 113 -10.89 -10.63 -22.79
C LYS A 113 -9.73 -9.69 -23.10
N VAL A 114 -9.98 -8.65 -23.90
CA VAL A 114 -8.95 -7.64 -24.23
C VAL A 114 -8.48 -6.89 -22.98
N ILE A 115 -9.41 -6.48 -22.13
CA ILE A 115 -9.06 -5.81 -20.86
C ILE A 115 -8.25 -6.74 -19.95
N ASP A 116 -8.63 -8.02 -19.85
CA ASP A 116 -7.91 -9.00 -19.02
C ASP A 116 -6.48 -9.22 -19.52
N ILE A 117 -6.29 -9.38 -20.84
CA ILE A 117 -4.96 -9.50 -21.46
C ILE A 117 -4.09 -8.29 -21.07
N TRP A 118 -4.59 -7.08 -21.27
CA TRP A 118 -3.82 -5.88 -21.00
C TRP A 118 -3.58 -5.62 -19.50
N SER A 119 -4.53 -5.98 -18.64
CA SER A 119 -4.35 -5.91 -17.18
C SER A 119 -3.23 -6.85 -16.73
N ARG A 120 -3.26 -8.10 -17.19
CA ARG A 120 -2.23 -9.10 -16.90
C ARG A 120 -0.86 -8.67 -17.42
N THR A 121 -0.79 -8.19 -18.66
CA THR A 121 0.46 -7.69 -19.26
C THR A 121 1.03 -6.50 -18.50
N ASN A 122 0.18 -5.57 -18.11
CA ASN A 122 0.56 -4.41 -17.31
C ASN A 122 1.18 -4.82 -15.94
N GLU A 123 0.61 -5.84 -15.29
CA GLU A 123 1.16 -6.40 -14.05
C GLU A 123 2.49 -7.12 -14.27
N GLN A 124 2.63 -7.89 -15.36
CA GLN A 124 3.88 -8.55 -15.72
C GLN A 124 5.00 -7.54 -15.99
N VAL A 125 4.71 -6.47 -16.72
CA VAL A 125 5.67 -5.37 -16.97
C VAL A 125 6.05 -4.68 -15.66
N ALA A 126 5.09 -4.43 -14.76
CA ALA A 126 5.37 -3.85 -13.45
C ALA A 126 6.27 -4.75 -12.60
N LYS A 127 6.01 -6.05 -12.61
CA LYS A 127 6.83 -7.03 -11.87
C LYS A 127 8.26 -7.12 -12.45
N ALA A 128 8.39 -7.16 -13.75
CA ALA A 128 9.70 -7.17 -14.42
C ALA A 128 10.49 -5.88 -14.11
N MET A 129 9.85 -4.72 -14.19
CA MET A 129 10.43 -3.43 -13.84
C MET A 129 10.92 -3.39 -12.39
N MET A 130 10.09 -3.78 -11.44
CA MET A 130 10.46 -3.79 -10.02
C MET A 130 11.59 -4.80 -9.74
N SER A 131 11.60 -5.94 -10.40
CA SER A 131 12.69 -6.92 -10.29
C SER A 131 14.01 -6.37 -10.82
N ASN A 132 14.00 -5.65 -11.95
CA ASN A 132 15.19 -4.99 -12.49
C ASN A 132 15.71 -3.89 -11.56
N LEU A 133 14.82 -3.06 -11.04
CA LEU A 133 15.20 -1.96 -10.15
C LEU A 133 15.68 -2.43 -8.78
N SER A 134 15.27 -3.63 -8.34
CA SER A 134 15.55 -4.13 -6.98
C SER A 134 16.97 -4.65 -6.79
N SER A 135 17.66 -5.02 -7.84
CA SER A 135 18.99 -5.64 -7.73
C SER A 135 19.93 -5.14 -8.81
N GLU A 136 21.20 -5.00 -8.47
CA GLU A 136 22.27 -4.65 -9.38
C GLU A 136 23.41 -5.66 -9.27
N ILE A 137 24.14 -5.81 -10.36
CA ILE A 137 25.36 -6.65 -10.41
C ILE A 137 26.56 -5.74 -10.21
N VAL A 138 27.30 -5.99 -9.16
CA VAL A 138 28.51 -5.21 -8.81
C VAL A 138 29.72 -6.12 -8.84
N ILE A 139 30.83 -5.59 -9.33
CA ILE A 139 32.11 -6.29 -9.32
C ILE A 139 32.77 -6.10 -7.95
N ASN A 140 32.96 -7.18 -7.22
CA ASN A 140 33.62 -7.21 -5.93
C ASN A 140 35.10 -6.85 -6.05
N ARG A 141 35.77 -6.62 -4.92
CA ARG A 141 37.21 -6.35 -4.87
C ARG A 141 38.05 -7.46 -5.45
N ASP A 142 37.53 -8.69 -5.46
CA ASP A 142 38.17 -9.89 -5.99
C ASP A 142 37.92 -10.09 -7.50
N GLY A 143 37.17 -9.15 -8.15
CA GLY A 143 36.85 -9.19 -9.58
C GLY A 143 35.68 -10.12 -9.94
N GLU A 144 34.97 -10.64 -8.96
CA GLU A 144 33.78 -11.49 -9.17
C GLU A 144 32.50 -10.65 -9.21
N GLU A 145 31.55 -11.07 -10.06
CA GLU A 145 30.23 -10.47 -10.12
C GLU A 145 29.38 -10.94 -8.91
N GLU A 146 28.94 -9.98 -8.12
CA GLU A 146 28.02 -10.24 -7.00
C GLU A 146 26.72 -9.49 -7.21
N LYS A 147 25.60 -10.18 -7.02
CA LYS A 147 24.28 -9.57 -7.04
C LYS A 147 23.98 -8.97 -5.68
N GLN A 148 23.75 -7.67 -5.62
CA GLN A 148 23.38 -6.94 -4.41
C GLN A 148 22.07 -6.19 -4.58
N ASP A 149 21.51 -5.72 -3.46
CA ASP A 149 20.37 -4.82 -3.48
C ASP A 149 20.75 -3.51 -4.16
N SER A 150 19.89 -3.03 -5.03
CA SER A 150 20.16 -1.84 -5.84
C SER A 150 20.18 -0.56 -4.98
N PHE A 151 21.15 0.31 -5.25
CA PHE A 151 21.23 1.66 -4.71
C PHE A 151 20.50 2.70 -5.58
N ASN A 152 19.66 2.27 -6.53
CA ASN A 152 18.84 3.17 -7.32
C ASN A 152 17.91 3.98 -6.40
N SER A 153 18.01 5.32 -6.47
CA SER A 153 17.24 6.23 -5.61
C SER A 153 15.72 6.05 -5.75
N VAL A 154 15.25 5.77 -6.95
CA VAL A 154 13.81 5.53 -7.23
C VAL A 154 13.33 4.28 -6.50
N TYR A 155 14.10 3.19 -6.59
CA TYR A 155 13.79 1.95 -5.89
C TYR A 155 13.81 2.14 -4.38
N MET A 156 14.85 2.78 -3.83
CA MET A 156 14.96 3.01 -2.39
C MET A 156 13.78 3.81 -1.83
N TYR A 157 13.31 4.83 -2.56
CA TYR A 157 12.18 5.63 -2.09
C TYR A 157 10.86 4.85 -2.13
N ALA A 158 10.66 4.02 -3.14
CA ALA A 158 9.44 3.21 -3.25
C ALA A 158 9.42 2.05 -2.27
N ASP A 159 10.54 1.33 -2.11
CA ASP A 159 10.67 0.18 -1.21
C ASP A 159 10.54 0.61 0.26
N SER A 160 11.20 1.70 0.63
CA SER A 160 11.08 2.26 1.99
C SER A 160 9.70 2.82 2.31
N GLY A 161 8.87 3.13 1.30
CA GLY A 161 7.59 3.80 1.45
C GLY A 161 7.70 5.29 1.76
N ALA A 162 8.88 5.89 1.58
CA ALA A 162 9.11 7.32 1.81
C ALA A 162 8.40 8.18 0.77
N ARG A 163 8.50 7.80 -0.50
CA ARG A 163 7.86 8.54 -1.60
C ARG A 163 7.64 7.64 -2.82
N GLY A 164 6.48 7.80 -3.43
CA GLY A 164 6.10 7.03 -4.60
C GLY A 164 5.53 5.65 -4.24
N SER A 165 4.82 5.08 -5.18
CA SER A 165 4.31 3.71 -5.10
C SER A 165 4.78 2.94 -6.33
N PRO A 166 4.82 1.59 -6.30
CA PRO A 166 5.13 0.78 -7.48
C PRO A 166 4.26 1.13 -8.69
N ALA A 167 2.98 1.49 -8.46
CA ALA A 167 2.05 1.92 -9.50
C ALA A 167 2.46 3.25 -10.15
N GLN A 168 2.99 4.20 -9.39
CA GLN A 168 3.49 5.47 -9.93
C GLN A 168 4.77 5.27 -10.73
N ILE A 169 5.70 4.46 -10.23
CA ILE A 169 6.96 4.14 -10.93
C ILE A 169 6.68 3.39 -12.22
N ARG A 170 5.70 2.48 -12.23
CA ARG A 170 5.27 1.78 -13.44
C ARG A 170 4.85 2.75 -14.55
N GLN A 171 4.14 3.83 -14.23
CA GLN A 171 3.77 4.85 -15.21
C GLN A 171 4.99 5.60 -15.75
N LEU A 172 6.06 5.72 -14.98
CA LEU A 172 7.28 6.44 -15.35
C LEU A 172 8.24 5.59 -16.18
N ALA A 173 8.41 4.31 -15.85
CA ALA A 173 9.42 3.43 -16.44
C ALA A 173 8.85 2.13 -17.07
N GLY A 174 7.64 1.73 -16.74
CA GLY A 174 6.99 0.54 -17.30
C GLY A 174 6.05 0.87 -18.46
N MET A 175 4.76 0.71 -18.25
CA MET A 175 3.71 1.18 -19.16
C MET A 175 2.57 1.83 -18.35
N ARG A 176 1.89 2.78 -18.96
CA ARG A 176 0.79 3.47 -18.30
C ARG A 176 -0.45 2.58 -18.15
N GLY A 177 -0.74 1.75 -19.17
CA GLY A 177 -1.81 0.76 -19.14
C GLY A 177 -3.17 1.30 -19.59
N LEU A 178 -4.23 0.66 -19.11
CA LEU A 178 -5.60 0.97 -19.47
C LEU A 178 -6.08 2.26 -18.81
N MET A 179 -6.87 3.05 -19.54
CA MET A 179 -7.47 4.30 -19.08
C MET A 179 -8.99 4.17 -18.97
N ALA A 180 -9.56 4.73 -17.90
CA ALA A 180 -10.99 4.81 -17.73
C ALA A 180 -11.58 6.06 -18.41
N LYS A 181 -12.74 5.91 -19.05
CA LYS A 181 -13.56 7.03 -19.49
C LYS A 181 -14.26 7.71 -18.31
N PRO A 182 -14.82 8.92 -18.51
CA PRO A 182 -15.58 9.59 -17.47
C PRO A 182 -16.80 8.78 -16.97
N ASP A 183 -17.41 7.96 -17.80
CA ASP A 183 -18.54 7.08 -17.48
C ASP A 183 -18.15 5.85 -16.62
N GLY A 184 -16.84 5.61 -16.45
CA GLY A 184 -16.30 4.48 -15.70
C GLY A 184 -15.92 3.28 -16.54
N SER A 185 -16.32 3.22 -17.81
CA SER A 185 -15.88 2.17 -18.75
C SER A 185 -14.39 2.30 -19.05
N ILE A 186 -13.75 1.19 -19.37
CA ILE A 186 -12.30 1.16 -19.68
C ILE A 186 -12.15 1.25 -21.21
N ILE A 187 -11.14 1.99 -21.65
CA ILE A 187 -10.79 2.08 -23.08
C ILE A 187 -10.00 0.82 -23.44
N GLU A 188 -10.43 0.07 -24.46
CA GLU A 188 -9.79 -1.18 -24.89
C GLU A 188 -8.35 -1.01 -25.32
N THR A 189 -8.00 0.15 -25.89
CA THR A 189 -6.64 0.47 -26.32
C THR A 189 -5.79 0.94 -25.14
N PRO A 190 -4.75 0.21 -24.74
CA PRO A 190 -3.89 0.61 -23.63
C PRO A 190 -2.89 1.69 -24.05
N ILE A 191 -2.32 2.38 -23.09
CA ILE A 191 -1.15 3.22 -23.28
C ILE A 191 0.08 2.38 -22.96
N THR A 192 0.75 1.87 -23.99
CA THR A 192 1.94 1.02 -23.86
C THR A 192 3.20 1.83 -23.55
N ALA A 193 3.22 3.10 -23.91
CA ALA A 193 4.32 4.00 -23.59
C ALA A 193 4.33 4.39 -22.09
N ASN A 194 5.49 4.73 -21.60
CA ASN A 194 5.71 5.35 -20.29
C ASN A 194 6.07 6.83 -20.43
N PHE A 195 6.16 7.55 -19.32
CA PHE A 195 6.51 8.97 -19.35
C PHE A 195 7.97 9.23 -19.74
N ARG A 196 8.89 8.28 -19.48
CA ARG A 196 10.29 8.40 -19.88
C ARG A 196 10.45 8.33 -21.40
N GLU A 197 9.74 7.43 -22.08
CA GLU A 197 9.72 7.31 -23.55
C GLU A 197 8.98 8.46 -24.21
N GLY A 198 7.99 9.01 -23.52
CA GLY A 198 7.06 9.99 -24.05
C GLY A 198 5.84 9.34 -24.70
N LEU A 199 4.68 10.00 -24.55
CA LEU A 199 3.41 9.56 -25.12
C LEU A 199 3.27 10.12 -26.54
N ASN A 200 2.66 9.34 -27.44
CA ASN A 200 2.21 9.87 -28.70
C ASN A 200 0.94 10.73 -28.51
N VAL A 201 0.53 11.47 -29.55
CA VAL A 201 -0.59 12.41 -29.48
C VAL A 201 -1.89 11.71 -29.07
N LEU A 202 -2.16 10.52 -29.62
CA LEU A 202 -3.37 9.74 -29.31
C LEU A 202 -3.37 9.24 -27.87
N GLN A 203 -2.25 8.70 -27.41
CA GLN A 203 -2.08 8.24 -26.03
C GLN A 203 -2.19 9.39 -25.03
N TYR A 204 -1.64 10.56 -25.36
CA TYR A 204 -1.79 11.76 -24.56
C TYR A 204 -3.27 12.17 -24.45
N PHE A 205 -3.98 12.20 -25.58
CA PHE A 205 -5.42 12.55 -25.60
C PHE A 205 -6.25 11.56 -24.76
N ILE A 206 -6.04 10.27 -24.92
CA ILE A 206 -6.70 9.22 -24.11
C ILE A 206 -6.44 9.47 -22.62
N SER A 207 -5.21 9.82 -22.27
CA SER A 207 -4.83 10.05 -20.87
C SER A 207 -5.51 11.27 -20.24
N THR A 208 -5.95 12.25 -21.04
CA THR A 208 -6.67 13.43 -20.54
C THR A 208 -8.03 13.10 -19.95
N HIS A 209 -8.69 12.02 -20.40
CA HIS A 209 -9.96 11.58 -19.84
C HIS A 209 -9.83 11.20 -18.37
N GLY A 210 -8.78 10.43 -18.02
CA GLY A 210 -8.50 10.06 -16.64
C GLY A 210 -8.12 11.27 -15.76
N ALA A 211 -7.33 12.19 -16.29
CA ALA A 211 -6.97 13.42 -15.58
C ALA A 211 -8.19 14.30 -15.30
N ARG A 212 -9.05 14.51 -16.29
CA ARG A 212 -10.30 15.30 -16.13
C ARG A 212 -11.24 14.66 -15.11
N LYS A 213 -11.43 13.33 -15.18
CA LYS A 213 -12.23 12.58 -14.20
C LYS A 213 -11.68 12.75 -12.79
N GLY A 214 -10.36 12.58 -12.60
CA GLY A 214 -9.72 12.75 -11.31
C GLY A 214 -9.88 14.14 -10.72
N LEU A 215 -9.77 15.19 -11.52
CA LEU A 215 -10.01 16.58 -11.09
C LEU A 215 -11.47 16.81 -10.70
N ALA A 216 -12.42 16.34 -11.49
CA ALA A 216 -13.85 16.46 -11.20
C ALA A 216 -14.23 15.68 -9.94
N ASP A 217 -13.77 14.42 -9.80
CA ASP A 217 -14.02 13.58 -8.62
C ASP A 217 -13.47 14.21 -7.34
N THR A 218 -12.28 14.81 -7.41
CA THR A 218 -11.67 15.50 -6.26
C THR A 218 -12.53 16.69 -5.82
N ALA A 219 -12.99 17.50 -6.75
CA ALA A 219 -13.83 18.65 -6.45
C ALA A 219 -15.17 18.25 -5.81
N LEU A 220 -15.83 17.22 -6.36
CA LEU A 220 -17.10 16.71 -5.85
C LEU A 220 -16.95 16.02 -4.49
N LYS A 221 -15.92 15.21 -4.30
CA LYS A 221 -15.65 14.53 -3.02
C LYS A 221 -15.34 15.53 -1.91
N THR A 222 -14.63 16.61 -2.20
CA THR A 222 -14.34 17.67 -1.23
C THR A 222 -15.62 18.33 -0.74
N ALA A 223 -16.54 18.67 -1.62
CA ALA A 223 -17.82 19.25 -1.26
C ALA A 223 -18.68 18.30 -0.42
N ASN A 224 -18.77 17.04 -0.83
CA ASN A 224 -19.52 16.01 -0.09
C ASN A 224 -18.94 15.75 1.31
N SER A 225 -17.60 15.68 1.43
CA SER A 225 -16.90 15.53 2.70
C SER A 225 -17.17 16.72 3.64
N GLY A 226 -17.12 17.95 3.14
CA GLY A 226 -17.41 19.15 3.91
C GLY A 226 -18.86 19.18 4.42
N TYR A 227 -19.82 18.85 3.58
CA TYR A 227 -21.23 18.77 3.96
C TYR A 227 -21.49 17.63 4.98
N LEU A 228 -20.87 16.45 4.81
CA LEU A 228 -20.95 15.36 5.79
C LEU A 228 -20.37 15.79 7.13
N THR A 229 -19.19 16.40 7.14
CA THR A 229 -18.54 16.91 8.36
C THR A 229 -19.45 17.90 9.09
N ARG A 230 -20.03 18.86 8.37
CA ARG A 230 -20.96 19.82 8.96
C ARG A 230 -22.16 19.13 9.62
N ARG A 231 -22.80 18.19 8.94
CA ARG A 231 -23.94 17.44 9.49
C ARG A 231 -23.57 16.65 10.74
N LEU A 232 -22.39 16.03 10.73
CA LEU A 232 -21.90 15.27 11.90
C LEU A 232 -21.63 16.20 13.09
N VAL A 233 -21.03 17.36 12.85
CA VAL A 233 -20.81 18.38 13.89
C VAL A 233 -22.13 18.88 14.45
N ASP A 234 -23.09 19.24 13.58
CA ASP A 234 -24.41 19.74 14.01
C ASP A 234 -25.16 18.74 14.92
N VAL A 235 -24.99 17.43 14.68
CA VAL A 235 -25.59 16.36 15.49
C VAL A 235 -24.80 16.06 16.76
N ALA A 236 -23.47 16.09 16.68
CA ALA A 236 -22.60 15.60 17.75
C ALA A 236 -22.12 16.69 18.71
N GLN A 237 -22.28 17.99 18.40
CA GLN A 237 -21.74 19.09 19.23
C GLN A 237 -22.33 19.12 20.65
N ASP A 238 -23.57 18.69 20.81
CA ASP A 238 -24.27 18.67 22.11
C ASP A 238 -24.08 17.35 22.88
N VAL A 239 -23.36 16.36 22.28
CA VAL A 239 -23.10 15.07 22.93
C VAL A 239 -21.93 15.21 23.88
N VAL A 240 -22.21 15.12 25.18
CA VAL A 240 -21.20 15.22 26.24
C VAL A 240 -21.22 13.92 27.05
N VAL A 241 -20.03 13.40 27.34
CA VAL A 241 -19.88 12.26 28.26
C VAL A 241 -20.12 12.76 29.70
N VAL A 242 -21.15 12.25 30.35
CA VAL A 242 -21.53 12.65 31.72
C VAL A 242 -21.11 11.62 32.77
N GLU A 243 -20.84 10.38 32.36
CA GLU A 243 -20.43 9.26 33.21
C GLU A 243 -19.33 8.49 32.50
N GLU A 244 -18.36 7.93 33.24
CA GLU A 244 -17.31 7.10 32.68
C GLU A 244 -17.85 5.74 32.23
N ASP A 245 -18.71 5.14 33.04
CA ASP A 245 -19.41 3.89 32.76
C ASP A 245 -20.87 4.02 33.15
N CYS A 246 -21.77 3.89 32.21
CA CYS A 246 -23.21 3.92 32.42
C CYS A 246 -23.79 2.56 32.86
N GLY A 247 -22.98 1.54 33.08
CA GLY A 247 -23.38 0.20 33.51
C GLY A 247 -24.32 -0.53 32.54
N THR A 248 -24.27 -0.20 31.25
CA THR A 248 -25.12 -0.83 30.23
C THR A 248 -24.70 -2.28 29.96
N GLU A 249 -25.69 -3.17 29.96
CA GLU A 249 -25.50 -4.56 29.49
C GLU A 249 -25.72 -4.71 27.99
N ARG A 250 -26.08 -3.62 27.29
CA ARG A 250 -26.30 -3.65 25.83
C ARG A 250 -24.97 -3.64 25.08
N GLY A 251 -24.81 -4.61 24.19
CA GLY A 251 -23.65 -4.70 23.30
C GLY A 251 -24.06 -4.73 21.83
N LEU A 252 -23.09 -4.55 20.95
CA LEU A 252 -23.24 -4.73 19.51
C LEU A 252 -22.59 -6.06 19.11
N LEU A 253 -23.35 -6.88 18.37
CA LEU A 253 -22.78 -8.09 17.77
C LEU A 253 -21.88 -7.69 16.59
N MET A 254 -20.59 -7.99 16.70
CA MET A 254 -19.62 -7.74 15.64
C MET A 254 -19.39 -9.01 14.82
N THR A 255 -19.46 -8.86 13.51
CA THR A 255 -19.16 -9.90 12.53
C THR A 255 -18.22 -9.33 11.48
N PRO A 256 -17.40 -10.15 10.79
CA PRO A 256 -16.61 -9.66 9.67
C PRO A 256 -17.51 -9.11 8.56
N VAL A 257 -17.04 -8.11 7.83
CA VAL A 257 -17.75 -7.59 6.66
C VAL A 257 -17.31 -8.41 5.45
N ILE A 258 -18.26 -9.12 4.87
CA ILE A 258 -18.04 -9.98 3.70
C ILE A 258 -18.88 -9.44 2.54
N ASP A 259 -18.25 -9.25 1.38
CA ASP A 259 -18.93 -8.88 0.14
C ASP A 259 -18.45 -9.79 -1.00
N GLY A 260 -19.38 -10.41 -1.70
CA GLY A 260 -19.09 -11.32 -2.81
C GLY A 260 -18.25 -12.57 -2.47
N GLY A 261 -18.11 -12.90 -1.18
CA GLY A 261 -17.26 -14.00 -0.68
C GLY A 261 -15.86 -13.55 -0.22
N ASP A 262 -15.48 -12.31 -0.46
CA ASP A 262 -14.24 -11.72 0.03
C ASP A 262 -14.46 -10.97 1.34
N ILE A 263 -13.51 -11.11 2.27
CA ILE A 263 -13.53 -10.39 3.56
C ILE A 263 -12.98 -8.99 3.31
N ILE A 264 -13.86 -7.97 3.39
CA ILE A 264 -13.49 -6.56 3.24
C ILE A 264 -12.88 -6.03 4.54
N GLU A 265 -13.49 -6.34 5.69
CA GLU A 265 -12.98 -6.04 7.02
C GLU A 265 -12.97 -7.30 7.87
N SER A 266 -11.80 -7.62 8.45
CA SER A 266 -11.66 -8.76 9.36
C SER A 266 -12.42 -8.51 10.67
N LEU A 267 -12.73 -9.59 11.38
CA LEU A 267 -13.30 -9.48 12.73
C LEU A 267 -12.30 -8.81 13.67
N ALA A 268 -11.00 -9.11 13.55
CA ALA A 268 -9.94 -8.48 14.33
C ALA A 268 -9.94 -6.96 14.23
N ASP A 269 -10.02 -6.41 13.00
CA ASP A 269 -10.03 -4.96 12.77
C ASP A 269 -11.26 -4.28 13.39
N ARG A 270 -12.38 -4.98 13.45
CA ARG A 270 -13.64 -4.45 14.01
C ARG A 270 -13.71 -4.49 15.52
N VAL A 271 -13.09 -5.49 16.16
CA VAL A 271 -13.11 -5.66 17.63
C VAL A 271 -11.92 -5.03 18.34
N LEU A 272 -10.84 -4.73 17.63
CA LEU A 272 -9.64 -4.11 18.19
C LEU A 272 -9.99 -2.78 18.88
N GLY A 273 -9.57 -2.63 20.13
CA GLY A 273 -9.83 -1.43 20.95
C GLY A 273 -11.26 -1.33 21.49
N ARG A 274 -12.07 -2.39 21.40
CA ARG A 274 -13.41 -2.45 21.99
C ARG A 274 -13.37 -3.19 23.31
N ILE A 275 -14.37 -2.92 24.16
CA ILE A 275 -14.59 -3.65 25.43
C ILE A 275 -15.62 -4.73 25.19
N ILE A 276 -15.33 -5.94 25.64
CA ILE A 276 -16.23 -7.10 25.53
C ILE A 276 -17.37 -6.96 26.52
N ALA A 277 -18.60 -7.03 26.01
CA ALA A 277 -19.80 -6.90 26.82
C ALA A 277 -20.23 -8.22 27.52
N ALA A 278 -19.96 -9.37 26.90
CA ALA A 278 -20.26 -10.70 27.43
C ALA A 278 -19.05 -11.63 27.21
N ASP A 279 -18.92 -12.65 28.05
CA ASP A 279 -17.83 -13.62 27.94
C ASP A 279 -17.80 -14.26 26.54
N VAL A 280 -16.65 -14.23 25.90
CA VAL A 280 -16.41 -14.91 24.63
C VAL A 280 -15.96 -16.33 24.92
N VAL A 281 -16.76 -17.31 24.51
CA VAL A 281 -16.53 -18.74 24.75
C VAL A 281 -16.03 -19.40 23.48
N LYS A 282 -15.14 -20.39 23.64
CA LYS A 282 -14.64 -21.16 22.53
C LYS A 282 -15.77 -22.03 21.94
N PRO A 283 -15.98 -22.02 20.60
CA PRO A 283 -16.99 -22.85 19.98
C PRO A 283 -16.85 -24.33 20.34
N GLY A 284 -17.91 -24.93 20.94
CA GLY A 284 -17.94 -26.34 21.33
C GLY A 284 -17.32 -26.67 22.70
N SER A 285 -16.94 -25.66 23.49
CA SER A 285 -16.50 -25.83 24.88
C SER A 285 -17.07 -24.70 25.76
N ASP A 286 -17.10 -24.91 27.08
CA ASP A 286 -17.46 -23.86 28.03
C ASP A 286 -16.25 -23.02 28.50
N GLU A 287 -15.13 -23.12 27.77
CA GLU A 287 -13.90 -22.39 28.07
C GLU A 287 -14.05 -20.91 27.66
N VAL A 288 -13.93 -20.01 28.64
CA VAL A 288 -13.97 -18.57 28.40
C VAL A 288 -12.62 -18.14 27.82
N LEU A 289 -12.60 -17.70 26.55
CA LEU A 289 -11.41 -17.16 25.89
C LEU A 289 -11.12 -15.74 26.36
N VAL A 290 -12.14 -14.87 26.40
CA VAL A 290 -12.02 -13.47 26.81
C VAL A 290 -13.16 -13.15 27.75
N PRO A 291 -12.87 -12.74 29.01
CA PRO A 291 -13.92 -12.37 29.95
C PRO A 291 -14.54 -11.01 29.61
N ALA A 292 -15.80 -10.84 29.99
CA ALA A 292 -16.51 -9.57 29.89
C ALA A 292 -15.75 -8.43 30.60
N GLY A 293 -15.84 -7.21 30.06
CA GLY A 293 -15.13 -6.04 30.58
C GLY A 293 -13.67 -5.94 30.14
N THR A 294 -13.15 -6.90 29.38
CA THR A 294 -11.77 -6.86 28.87
C THR A 294 -11.67 -5.96 27.65
N LEU A 295 -10.68 -5.05 27.64
CA LEU A 295 -10.30 -4.29 26.45
C LEU A 295 -9.53 -5.20 25.49
N VAL A 296 -10.02 -5.34 24.26
CA VAL A 296 -9.40 -6.18 23.25
C VAL A 296 -8.19 -5.47 22.65
N ASP A 297 -7.02 -6.01 22.89
CA ASP A 297 -5.75 -5.63 22.25
C ASP A 297 -5.41 -6.61 21.11
N GLU A 298 -4.24 -6.44 20.46
CA GLU A 298 -3.82 -7.28 19.35
C GLU A 298 -3.56 -8.74 19.74
N LEU A 299 -3.25 -9.01 21.02
CA LEU A 299 -3.06 -10.37 21.51
C LEU A 299 -4.40 -11.09 21.66
N TRP A 300 -5.41 -10.34 22.14
CA TRP A 300 -6.76 -10.86 22.25
C TRP A 300 -7.43 -11.05 20.89
N THR A 301 -7.17 -10.15 19.92
CA THR A 301 -7.71 -10.31 18.56
C THR A 301 -7.23 -11.59 17.90
N LEU A 302 -5.94 -11.93 18.03
CA LEU A 302 -5.41 -13.18 17.51
C LEU A 302 -6.10 -14.41 18.12
N LYS A 303 -6.35 -14.40 19.42
CA LYS A 303 -7.06 -15.50 20.09
C LYS A 303 -8.54 -15.62 19.70
N ILE A 304 -9.16 -14.53 19.30
CA ILE A 304 -10.56 -14.51 18.85
C ILE A 304 -10.70 -15.03 17.43
N GLU A 305 -9.66 -14.82 16.59
CA GLU A 305 -9.65 -15.31 15.20
C GLU A 305 -9.22 -16.79 15.07
N GLU A 306 -8.43 -17.33 16.01
CA GLU A 306 -8.08 -18.77 16.08
C GLU A 306 -9.32 -19.63 16.47
#